data_9d152ea94efeadb8431de85140e04b8a
#
_entry.id   9d152ea94efeadb8431de85140e04b8a
#
_cell.length_a   1.000
_cell.length_b   1.000
_cell.length_c   1.000
_cell.angle_alpha   90.00
_cell.angle_beta   90.00
_cell.angle_gamma   90.00
#
_symmetry.space_group_name_H-M   'P 1'
#
loop_
_entity.id
_entity.type
_entity.pdbx_description
1 polymer ?
#
loop_
_entity_poly.entity_id
_entity_poly.type
_entity_poly.pdbx_seq_one_letter_code
_entity_poly.pdbx_strand_id
1 'polypeptide(L)'
;MLLFVHTEAEMNTPLSLIAEIEHGNFNALARAITLVENDIPPAAELLRSINVETSVPVIGITGPPGAGKSTLVNAITARITAAGKKIAILAVDPTSPFNFGSLLGDRIRMAQQFNNPNVYIRSLATREALSGQSAKTIEIVDVLKAGGFDLILVETVGVGQSEVEIAGLADKTVVVLVPESGDEIQNIKSGLMEIAQGFVVNKADREGADTFANNLKKLVHQQHQVIPVFKTVADKNEGIDKLCDWLLKPVAADNSRRSFLLA
;
A
#
# COMPACT_ATOMS: atom_id res chain seq x y z
N MET A 1 14.80 21.64 39.84
CA MET A 1 13.93 20.93 38.87
C MET A 1 13.70 21.86 37.70
N LEU A 2 14.63 21.83 36.72
CA LEU A 2 14.56 22.67 35.49
C LEU A 2 13.60 21.97 34.51
N LEU A 3 12.44 22.54 34.33
CA LEU A 3 11.56 22.24 33.19
C LEU A 3 12.22 22.80 31.94
N PHE A 4 12.76 21.92 31.08
CA PHE A 4 13.13 22.27 29.72
C PHE A 4 11.85 22.59 28.95
N VAL A 5 11.54 23.87 28.80
CA VAL A 5 10.56 24.34 27.83
C VAL A 5 11.25 24.24 26.47
N HIS A 6 11.05 23.14 25.75
CA HIS A 6 11.44 23.08 24.34
C HIS A 6 10.59 24.09 23.58
N THR A 7 11.26 25.03 22.91
CA THR A 7 10.59 26.00 22.04
C THR A 7 9.99 25.29 20.83
N GLU A 8 8.84 25.76 20.32
CA GLU A 8 8.18 25.17 19.13
C GLU A 8 9.12 25.06 17.90
N ALA A 9 10.15 25.88 17.83
CA ALA A 9 11.18 25.83 16.79
C ALA A 9 12.13 24.62 16.94
N GLU A 10 12.43 24.19 18.16
CA GLU A 10 13.26 22.99 18.42
C GLU A 10 12.50 21.67 18.14
N MET A 11 11.17 21.67 18.26
CA MET A 11 10.33 20.50 17.98
C MET A 11 10.08 20.23 16.48
N ASN A 12 10.52 21.13 15.59
CA ASN A 12 10.29 21.04 14.15
C ASN A 12 11.56 20.78 13.33
N THR A 13 12.66 20.42 13.96
CA THR A 13 13.86 20.01 13.22
C THR A 13 13.67 18.62 12.60
N PRO A 14 14.26 18.31 11.42
CA PRO A 14 14.19 16.99 10.82
C PRO A 14 14.57 15.84 11.79
N LEU A 15 15.61 16.04 12.58
CA LEU A 15 16.07 15.05 13.56
C LEU A 15 15.06 14.84 14.70
N SER A 16 14.41 15.92 15.20
CA SER A 16 13.38 15.76 16.23
C SER A 16 12.14 15.02 15.69
N LEU A 17 11.74 15.31 14.44
CA LEU A 17 10.65 14.58 13.79
C LEU A 17 10.95 13.08 13.63
N ILE A 18 12.18 12.74 13.24
CA ILE A 18 12.59 11.33 13.10
C ILE A 18 12.51 10.61 14.45
N ALA A 19 13.06 11.20 15.51
CA ALA A 19 13.00 10.62 16.85
C ALA A 19 11.55 10.40 17.31
N GLU A 20 10.65 11.34 17.06
CA GLU A 20 9.23 11.19 17.37
C GLU A 20 8.55 10.10 16.54
N ILE A 21 8.89 9.99 15.24
CA ILE A 21 8.38 8.94 14.34
C ILE A 21 8.79 7.56 14.85
N GLU A 22 10.05 7.38 15.21
CA GLU A 22 10.59 6.12 15.78
C GLU A 22 9.90 5.74 17.09
N HIS A 23 9.44 6.73 17.87
CA HIS A 23 8.62 6.51 19.06
C HIS A 23 7.12 6.28 18.77
N GLY A 24 6.74 6.22 17.48
CA GLY A 24 5.37 5.92 17.03
C GLY A 24 4.41 7.11 17.09
N ASN A 25 4.92 8.35 17.05
CA ASN A 25 4.09 9.55 17.00
C ASN A 25 3.51 9.77 15.59
N PHE A 26 2.23 9.44 15.39
CA PHE A 26 1.55 9.60 14.10
C PHE A 26 1.39 11.06 13.66
N ASN A 27 1.40 12.03 14.58
CA ASN A 27 1.37 13.44 14.21
C ASN A 27 2.71 13.88 13.60
N ALA A 28 3.83 13.44 14.17
CA ALA A 28 5.15 13.67 13.60
C ALA A 28 5.29 13.00 12.23
N LEU A 29 4.81 11.76 12.10
CA LEU A 29 4.76 11.03 10.84
C LEU A 29 3.94 11.79 9.77
N ALA A 30 2.75 12.28 10.13
CA ALA A 30 1.91 13.05 9.22
C ALA A 30 2.58 14.36 8.77
N ARG A 31 3.28 15.06 9.67
CA ARG A 31 4.07 16.26 9.35
C ARG A 31 5.20 15.94 8.39
N ALA A 32 5.99 14.90 8.67
CA ALA A 32 7.10 14.45 7.82
C ALA A 32 6.62 14.12 6.40
N ILE A 33 5.53 13.36 6.26
CA ILE A 33 4.92 13.05 4.97
C ILE A 33 4.48 14.33 4.25
N THR A 34 3.89 15.29 4.97
CA THR A 34 3.45 16.56 4.36
C THR A 34 4.64 17.39 3.86
N LEU A 35 5.77 17.40 4.59
CA LEU A 35 7.00 18.05 4.15
C LEU A 35 7.52 17.44 2.84
N VAL A 36 7.57 16.09 2.77
CA VAL A 36 8.04 15.34 1.61
C VAL A 36 7.09 15.52 0.42
N GLU A 37 5.79 15.39 0.64
CA GLU A 37 4.76 15.53 -0.41
C GLU A 37 4.81 16.90 -1.11
N ASN A 38 5.12 17.96 -0.37
CA ASN A 38 5.11 19.35 -0.87
C ASN A 38 6.51 19.92 -1.15
N ASP A 39 7.57 19.12 -1.13
CA ASP A 39 8.96 19.57 -1.35
C ASP A 39 9.40 20.75 -0.46
N ILE A 40 8.93 20.78 0.78
CA ILE A 40 9.30 21.83 1.73
C ILE A 40 10.77 21.62 2.14
N PRO A 41 11.64 22.65 2.19
CA PRO A 41 13.08 22.53 2.37
C PRO A 41 13.59 21.54 3.42
N PRO A 42 12.97 21.32 4.59
CA PRO A 42 13.37 20.29 5.54
C PRO A 42 13.23 18.85 5.04
N ALA A 43 12.45 18.60 3.97
CA ALA A 43 12.20 17.25 3.45
C ALA A 43 13.48 16.54 3.01
N ALA A 44 14.37 17.23 2.31
CA ALA A 44 15.62 16.64 1.80
C ALA A 44 16.56 16.23 2.93
N GLU A 45 16.62 16.98 4.01
CA GLU A 45 17.41 16.65 5.21
C GLU A 45 16.79 15.47 5.96
N LEU A 46 15.47 15.47 6.12
CA LEU A 46 14.70 14.40 6.74
C LEU A 46 14.95 13.07 6.00
N LEU A 47 14.83 13.05 4.67
CA LEU A 47 15.04 11.85 3.86
C LEU A 47 16.47 11.32 3.92
N ARG A 48 17.49 12.19 4.03
CA ARG A 48 18.88 11.76 4.21
C ARG A 48 19.14 11.16 5.59
N SER A 49 18.38 11.57 6.59
CA SER A 49 18.57 11.16 7.99
C SER A 49 17.75 9.93 8.37
N ILE A 50 16.77 9.54 7.54
CA ILE A 50 15.96 8.32 7.76
C ILE A 50 16.81 7.08 7.46
N ASN A 51 16.80 6.12 8.39
CA ASN A 51 17.33 4.79 8.14
C ASN A 51 16.30 3.94 7.38
N VAL A 52 16.56 3.71 6.09
CA VAL A 52 15.65 2.96 5.18
C VAL A 52 15.91 1.46 5.18
N GLU A 53 16.92 0.97 5.90
CA GLU A 53 17.29 -0.47 5.96
C GLU A 53 16.27 -1.33 6.74
N THR A 54 15.09 -0.82 6.99
CA THR A 54 14.05 -1.57 7.68
C THR A 54 13.44 -2.63 6.77
N SER A 55 13.35 -3.85 7.27
CA SER A 55 12.75 -5.01 6.57
C SER A 55 11.21 -4.99 6.55
N VAL A 56 10.59 -3.81 6.70
CA VAL A 56 9.13 -3.67 6.69
C VAL A 56 8.60 -3.97 5.29
N PRO A 57 7.77 -5.01 5.11
CA PRO A 57 7.23 -5.35 3.81
C PRO A 57 6.27 -4.28 3.29
N VAL A 58 6.45 -3.91 2.03
CA VAL A 58 5.56 -3.00 1.29
C VAL A 58 4.75 -3.82 0.29
N ILE A 59 3.45 -3.82 0.44
CA ILE A 59 2.53 -4.60 -0.39
C ILE A 59 1.67 -3.66 -1.23
N GLY A 60 1.77 -3.81 -2.54
CA GLY A 60 0.89 -3.14 -3.49
C GLY A 60 -0.41 -3.92 -3.70
N ILE A 61 -1.55 -3.23 -3.59
CA ILE A 61 -2.88 -3.79 -3.86
C ILE A 61 -3.45 -3.09 -5.08
N THR A 62 -3.63 -3.84 -6.16
CA THR A 62 -4.19 -3.32 -7.42
C THR A 62 -5.27 -4.25 -7.98
N GLY A 63 -5.90 -3.86 -9.07
CA GLY A 63 -6.96 -4.63 -9.74
C GLY A 63 -8.12 -3.73 -10.18
N PRO A 64 -9.09 -4.24 -10.95
CA PRO A 64 -10.15 -3.45 -11.55
C PRO A 64 -11.05 -2.77 -10.51
N PRO A 65 -11.73 -1.69 -10.90
CA PRO A 65 -12.78 -1.08 -10.09
C PRO A 65 -13.86 -2.10 -9.70
N GLY A 66 -14.37 -2.02 -8.48
CA GLY A 66 -15.41 -2.96 -8.02
C GLY A 66 -14.89 -4.34 -7.57
N ALA A 67 -13.60 -4.66 -7.73
CA ALA A 67 -13.03 -5.93 -7.24
C ALA A 67 -13.03 -6.07 -5.71
N GLY A 68 -13.29 -4.98 -4.98
CA GLY A 68 -13.38 -4.99 -3.52
C GLY A 68 -12.03 -4.81 -2.83
N LYS A 69 -11.09 -4.09 -3.47
CA LYS A 69 -9.75 -3.80 -2.92
C LYS A 69 -9.83 -3.17 -1.53
N SER A 70 -10.56 -2.08 -1.37
CA SER A 70 -10.68 -1.37 -0.08
C SER A 70 -11.35 -2.25 1.00
N THR A 71 -12.30 -3.11 0.64
CA THR A 71 -12.88 -4.10 1.57
C THR A 71 -11.82 -5.13 1.99
N LEU A 72 -11.00 -5.58 1.05
CA LEU A 72 -9.90 -6.50 1.31
C LEU A 72 -8.84 -5.85 2.22
N VAL A 73 -8.47 -4.60 1.94
CA VAL A 73 -7.54 -3.81 2.77
C VAL A 73 -8.08 -3.69 4.20
N ASN A 74 -9.37 -3.42 4.38
CA ASN A 74 -10.00 -3.38 5.70
C ASN A 74 -9.93 -4.73 6.42
N ALA A 75 -10.21 -5.85 5.74
CA ALA A 75 -10.14 -7.19 6.31
C ALA A 75 -8.70 -7.56 6.72
N ILE A 76 -7.72 -7.27 5.86
CA ILE A 76 -6.30 -7.44 6.17
C ILE A 76 -5.92 -6.60 7.40
N THR A 77 -6.32 -5.33 7.44
CA THR A 77 -6.03 -4.41 8.55
C THR A 77 -6.59 -4.94 9.87
N ALA A 78 -7.84 -5.36 9.88
CA ALA A 78 -8.47 -5.94 11.07
C ALA A 78 -7.72 -7.19 11.54
N ARG A 79 -7.29 -8.07 10.63
CA ARG A 79 -6.55 -9.29 10.96
C ARG A 79 -5.15 -9.00 11.51
N ILE A 80 -4.43 -8.05 10.90
CA ILE A 80 -3.08 -7.65 11.32
C ILE A 80 -3.11 -7.00 12.71
N THR A 81 -4.05 -6.07 12.94
CA THR A 81 -4.18 -5.39 14.23
C THR A 81 -4.69 -6.29 15.35
N ALA A 82 -5.56 -7.26 15.05
CA ALA A 82 -5.98 -8.28 15.99
C ALA A 82 -4.82 -9.17 16.48
N ALA A 83 -3.74 -9.27 15.68
CA ALA A 83 -2.50 -9.93 16.08
C ALA A 83 -1.53 -9.01 16.85
N GLY A 84 -1.96 -7.81 17.25
CA GLY A 84 -1.15 -6.81 17.95
C GLY A 84 -0.12 -6.09 17.08
N LYS A 85 -0.20 -6.23 15.77
CA LYS A 85 0.72 -5.64 14.79
C LYS A 85 0.26 -4.26 14.33
N LYS A 86 1.22 -3.42 13.91
CA LYS A 86 0.97 -2.09 13.36
C LYS A 86 1.00 -2.10 11.84
N ILE A 87 0.07 -1.36 11.22
CA ILE A 87 -0.05 -1.28 9.78
C ILE A 87 -0.18 0.17 9.30
N ALA A 88 0.53 0.51 8.22
CA ALA A 88 0.32 1.75 7.49
C ALA A 88 -0.42 1.47 6.16
N ILE A 89 -1.37 2.32 5.81
CA ILE A 89 -2.12 2.26 4.57
C ILE A 89 -1.91 3.57 3.81
N LEU A 90 -1.41 3.44 2.59
CA LEU A 90 -1.22 4.53 1.65
C LEU A 90 -2.20 4.33 0.49
N ALA A 91 -3.27 5.13 0.46
CA ALA A 91 -4.22 5.12 -0.64
C ALA A 91 -3.78 6.13 -1.70
N VAL A 92 -3.47 5.63 -2.90
CA VAL A 92 -3.03 6.45 -4.04
C VAL A 92 -4.21 6.60 -4.99
N ASP A 93 -4.76 7.82 -5.06
CA ASP A 93 -5.94 8.13 -5.87
C ASP A 93 -5.56 9.06 -7.04
N PRO A 94 -5.85 8.70 -8.31
CA PRO A 94 -5.73 9.64 -9.40
C PRO A 94 -6.71 10.79 -9.17
N THR A 95 -6.21 12.01 -8.99
CA THR A 95 -7.04 13.20 -8.89
C THR A 95 -7.89 13.34 -10.13
N SER A 96 -9.21 13.29 -9.95
CA SER A 96 -10.13 13.81 -10.99
C SER A 96 -9.88 15.33 -11.10
N PRO A 97 -9.56 15.85 -12.29
CA PRO A 97 -9.41 17.30 -12.49
C PRO A 97 -10.69 18.09 -12.17
N PHE A 98 -11.82 17.40 -12.00
CA PHE A 98 -13.12 17.99 -11.72
C PHE A 98 -13.55 17.95 -10.25
N ASN A 99 -12.88 17.16 -9.39
CA ASN A 99 -13.29 16.99 -8.00
C ASN A 99 -12.05 17.09 -7.09
N PHE A 100 -11.83 18.26 -6.51
CA PHE A 100 -10.88 18.45 -5.40
C PHE A 100 -11.25 17.62 -4.13
N GLY A 101 -12.20 16.69 -4.23
CA GLY A 101 -12.84 16.00 -3.11
C GLY A 101 -12.87 14.47 -3.16
N SER A 102 -12.17 13.78 -4.09
CA SER A 102 -12.21 12.30 -4.16
C SER A 102 -11.62 11.60 -2.92
N LEU A 103 -10.74 12.27 -2.19
CA LEU A 103 -10.15 11.85 -0.91
C LEU A 103 -11.17 11.52 0.20
N LEU A 104 -12.43 11.99 0.07
CA LEU A 104 -13.45 11.77 1.09
C LEU A 104 -14.07 10.37 1.02
N GLY A 105 -14.19 9.79 -0.17
CA GLY A 105 -14.86 8.50 -0.39
C GLY A 105 -14.08 7.33 0.22
N ASP A 106 -12.77 7.31 0.07
CA ASP A 106 -11.93 6.23 0.61
C ASP A 106 -11.73 6.34 2.12
N ARG A 107 -11.68 7.57 2.67
CA ARG A 107 -11.70 7.79 4.12
C ARG A 107 -12.97 7.25 4.76
N ILE A 108 -14.14 7.45 4.16
CA ILE A 108 -15.42 6.95 4.70
C ILE A 108 -15.42 5.42 4.75
N ARG A 109 -14.83 4.74 3.77
CA ARG A 109 -14.74 3.26 3.72
C ARG A 109 -13.85 2.69 4.81
N MET A 110 -12.84 3.44 5.27
CA MET A 110 -11.91 3.04 6.33
C MET A 110 -12.22 3.67 7.70
N ALA A 111 -13.38 4.32 7.86
CA ALA A 111 -13.75 5.05 9.07
C ALA A 111 -13.66 4.21 10.36
N GLN A 112 -13.89 2.90 10.26
CA GLN A 112 -13.80 1.98 11.39
C GLN A 112 -12.37 1.85 11.95
N GLN A 113 -11.34 2.17 11.15
CA GLN A 113 -9.93 2.03 11.52
C GLN A 113 -9.29 3.33 12.04
N PHE A 114 -9.94 4.49 11.89
CA PHE A 114 -9.35 5.79 12.27
C PHE A 114 -8.99 5.93 13.74
N ASN A 115 -9.71 5.23 14.63
CA ASN A 115 -9.46 5.29 16.06
C ASN A 115 -8.54 4.15 16.55
N ASN A 116 -8.02 3.32 15.64
CA ASN A 116 -7.13 2.24 16.02
C ASN A 116 -5.69 2.75 16.13
N PRO A 117 -5.07 2.71 17.33
CA PRO A 117 -3.71 3.24 17.53
C PRO A 117 -2.63 2.46 16.77
N ASN A 118 -2.97 1.29 16.24
CA ASN A 118 -2.07 0.46 15.45
C ASN A 118 -2.23 0.67 13.93
N VAL A 119 -3.07 1.63 13.50
CA VAL A 119 -3.36 1.88 12.08
C VAL A 119 -3.04 3.33 11.73
N TYR A 120 -2.17 3.51 10.75
CA TYR A 120 -1.94 4.80 10.13
C TYR A 120 -2.49 4.81 8.71
N ILE A 121 -3.27 5.82 8.33
CA ILE A 121 -3.86 5.94 7.01
C ILE A 121 -3.52 7.30 6.41
N ARG A 122 -2.96 7.28 5.20
CA ARG A 122 -2.70 8.48 4.41
C ARG A 122 -3.22 8.29 2.99
N SER A 123 -3.96 9.27 2.48
CA SER A 123 -4.33 9.36 1.07
C SER A 123 -3.41 10.32 0.36
N LEU A 124 -2.90 9.92 -0.79
CA LEU A 124 -2.12 10.75 -1.70
C LEU A 124 -2.94 11.02 -2.96
N ALA A 125 -2.98 12.27 -3.37
CA ALA A 125 -3.56 12.67 -4.64
C ALA A 125 -2.47 12.68 -5.71
N THR A 126 -2.65 11.87 -6.78
CA THR A 126 -1.75 11.92 -7.93
C THR A 126 -2.13 13.14 -8.78
N ARG A 127 -1.34 14.21 -8.71
CA ARG A 127 -1.45 15.36 -9.62
C ARG A 127 -0.77 14.99 -10.94
N GLU A 128 -1.33 15.37 -12.07
CA GLU A 128 -1.06 14.98 -13.48
C GLU A 128 0.40 14.89 -14.00
N ALA A 129 1.43 14.85 -13.18
CA ALA A 129 2.82 14.79 -13.57
C ALA A 129 3.35 13.35 -13.61
N LEU A 130 3.44 12.79 -14.78
CA LEU A 130 3.72 11.37 -15.10
C LEU A 130 5.04 10.78 -14.56
N SER A 131 6.02 11.55 -14.11
CA SER A 131 7.32 11.01 -13.65
C SER A 131 7.73 11.45 -12.22
N GLY A 132 7.22 12.59 -11.75
CA GLY A 132 7.59 13.12 -10.42
C GLY A 132 6.85 12.47 -9.25
N GLN A 133 5.76 11.77 -9.51
CA GLN A 133 4.87 11.23 -8.46
C GLN A 133 5.30 9.87 -7.94
N SER A 134 5.84 9.01 -8.81
CA SER A 134 6.43 7.74 -8.39
C SER A 134 7.58 7.98 -7.40
N ALA A 135 8.43 8.98 -7.66
CA ALA A 135 9.53 9.36 -6.77
C ALA A 135 9.00 9.83 -5.39
N LYS A 136 7.97 10.67 -5.36
CA LYS A 136 7.37 11.13 -4.09
C LYS A 136 6.71 10.01 -3.30
N THR A 137 6.06 9.08 -3.97
CA THR A 137 5.47 7.91 -3.31
C THR A 137 6.54 7.03 -2.69
N ILE A 138 7.70 6.84 -3.36
CA ILE A 138 8.86 6.12 -2.82
C ILE A 138 9.37 6.81 -1.56
N GLU A 139 9.61 8.12 -1.62
CA GLU A 139 10.08 8.92 -0.50
C GLU A 139 9.11 8.85 0.70
N ILE A 140 7.80 8.89 0.46
CA ILE A 140 6.78 8.75 1.50
C ILE A 140 6.79 7.34 2.11
N VAL A 141 6.96 6.30 1.30
CA VAL A 141 7.10 4.92 1.80
C VAL A 141 8.35 4.77 2.66
N ASP A 142 9.46 5.45 2.31
CA ASP A 142 10.67 5.45 3.12
C ASP A 142 10.41 6.12 4.50
N VAL A 143 9.65 7.21 4.54
CA VAL A 143 9.20 7.82 5.80
C VAL A 143 8.31 6.87 6.61
N LEU A 144 7.38 6.16 5.95
CA LEU A 144 6.53 5.17 6.61
C LEU A 144 7.35 4.01 7.19
N LYS A 145 8.41 3.56 6.51
CA LYS A 145 9.29 2.49 7.01
C LYS A 145 9.95 2.85 8.35
N ALA A 146 10.25 4.13 8.58
CA ALA A 146 10.76 4.60 9.86
C ALA A 146 9.71 4.61 10.99
N GLY A 147 8.42 4.49 10.67
CA GLY A 147 7.31 4.59 11.63
C GLY A 147 7.05 3.36 12.49
N GLY A 148 7.89 2.32 12.41
CA GLY A 148 7.77 1.13 13.24
C GLY A 148 6.55 0.25 12.93
N PHE A 149 6.14 0.19 11.67
CA PHE A 149 5.05 -0.67 11.20
C PHE A 149 5.55 -2.08 10.89
N ASP A 150 4.67 -3.07 11.06
CA ASP A 150 4.91 -4.45 10.66
C ASP A 150 4.58 -4.69 9.19
N LEU A 151 3.76 -3.83 8.59
CA LEU A 151 3.30 -3.93 7.20
C LEU A 151 2.92 -2.55 6.67
N ILE A 152 3.28 -2.27 5.42
CA ILE A 152 2.80 -1.11 4.67
C ILE A 152 1.97 -1.62 3.48
N LEU A 153 0.71 -1.19 3.38
CA LEU A 153 -0.14 -1.42 2.23
C LEU A 153 -0.21 -0.17 1.37
N VAL A 154 -0.02 -0.33 0.08
CA VAL A 154 -0.23 0.73 -0.92
C VAL A 154 -1.38 0.29 -1.82
N GLU A 155 -2.52 0.98 -1.74
CA GLU A 155 -3.71 0.70 -2.54
C GLU A 155 -3.82 1.68 -3.69
N THR A 156 -4.05 1.19 -4.92
CA THR A 156 -4.38 2.01 -6.08
C THR A 156 -5.86 1.91 -6.42
N VAL A 157 -6.42 2.96 -7.05
CA VAL A 157 -7.84 2.99 -7.44
C VAL A 157 -8.16 2.07 -8.63
N GLY A 158 -7.14 1.50 -9.28
CA GLY A 158 -7.33 0.51 -10.35
C GLY A 158 -7.75 1.11 -11.69
N VAL A 159 -7.25 2.31 -12.02
CA VAL A 159 -7.42 2.95 -13.32
C VAL A 159 -6.08 3.45 -13.85
N GLY A 160 -5.65 2.90 -14.97
CA GLY A 160 -4.53 3.43 -15.76
C GLY A 160 -3.13 3.00 -15.33
N GLN A 161 -2.13 3.84 -15.59
CA GLN A 161 -0.69 3.55 -15.42
C GLN A 161 -0.24 3.35 -13.97
N SER A 162 -1.04 3.74 -12.98
CA SER A 162 -0.74 3.56 -11.55
C SER A 162 -0.53 2.09 -11.13
N GLU A 163 -1.01 1.14 -11.94
CA GLU A 163 -0.82 -0.29 -11.70
C GLU A 163 0.64 -0.73 -11.92
N VAL A 164 1.32 -0.15 -12.92
CA VAL A 164 2.74 -0.44 -13.21
C VAL A 164 3.65 0.25 -12.18
N GLU A 165 3.30 1.47 -11.80
CA GLU A 165 4.06 2.25 -10.81
C GLU A 165 4.11 1.56 -9.45
N ILE A 166 2.99 0.96 -9.02
CA ILE A 166 2.93 0.23 -7.74
C ILE A 166 3.86 -0.99 -7.73
N ALA A 167 4.05 -1.64 -8.88
CA ALA A 167 4.92 -2.79 -9.01
C ALA A 167 6.40 -2.46 -8.79
N GLY A 168 6.81 -1.22 -9.14
CA GLY A 168 8.16 -0.73 -8.86
C GLY A 168 8.37 -0.30 -7.41
N LEU A 169 7.29 0.08 -6.72
CA LEU A 169 7.33 0.55 -5.35
C LEU A 169 7.25 -0.58 -4.31
N ALA A 170 6.43 -1.59 -4.58
CA ALA A 170 6.08 -2.65 -3.64
C ALA A 170 7.07 -3.82 -3.68
N ASP A 171 7.31 -4.45 -2.53
CA ASP A 171 8.04 -5.71 -2.43
C ASP A 171 7.23 -6.89 -2.97
N LYS A 172 5.90 -6.80 -2.84
CA LYS A 172 4.93 -7.73 -3.47
C LYS A 172 3.75 -6.93 -4.02
N THR A 173 3.33 -7.28 -5.23
CA THR A 173 2.09 -6.76 -5.83
C THR A 173 1.02 -7.84 -5.83
N VAL A 174 -0.12 -7.52 -5.24
CA VAL A 174 -1.32 -8.37 -5.19
C VAL A 174 -2.35 -7.82 -6.17
N VAL A 175 -2.75 -8.63 -7.12
CA VAL A 175 -3.81 -8.29 -8.08
C VAL A 175 -5.13 -8.90 -7.59
N VAL A 176 -6.10 -8.04 -7.30
CA VAL A 176 -7.42 -8.44 -6.80
C VAL A 176 -8.40 -8.51 -7.96
N LEU A 177 -9.03 -9.67 -8.13
CA LEU A 177 -9.97 -9.99 -9.18
C LEU A 177 -11.29 -10.51 -8.59
N VAL A 178 -12.33 -10.56 -9.41
CA VAL A 178 -13.64 -11.13 -9.05
C VAL A 178 -14.07 -12.14 -10.11
N PRO A 179 -14.95 -13.10 -9.79
CA PRO A 179 -15.38 -14.14 -10.74
C PRO A 179 -15.97 -13.61 -12.04
N GLU A 180 -16.62 -12.42 -11.96
CA GLU A 180 -17.25 -11.76 -13.12
C GLU A 180 -16.26 -11.16 -14.10
N SER A 181 -14.98 -11.05 -13.71
CA SER A 181 -13.90 -10.56 -14.59
C SER A 181 -13.51 -11.57 -15.67
N GLY A 182 -14.38 -12.49 -16.05
CA GLY A 182 -14.09 -13.57 -17.01
C GLY A 182 -13.53 -13.08 -18.36
N ASP A 183 -14.08 -11.99 -18.90
CA ASP A 183 -13.58 -11.38 -20.15
C ASP A 183 -12.26 -10.61 -19.91
N GLU A 184 -12.02 -10.14 -18.69
CA GLU A 184 -10.79 -9.45 -18.32
C GLU A 184 -9.58 -10.40 -18.17
N ILE A 185 -9.80 -11.74 -18.06
CA ILE A 185 -8.70 -12.71 -18.09
C ILE A 185 -7.87 -12.57 -19.38
N GLN A 186 -8.49 -12.18 -20.49
CA GLN A 186 -7.77 -11.88 -21.73
C GLN A 186 -6.96 -10.57 -21.63
N ASN A 187 -7.44 -9.58 -20.90
CA ASN A 187 -6.75 -8.32 -20.64
C ASN A 187 -5.67 -8.46 -19.55
N ILE A 188 -5.83 -9.40 -18.61
CA ILE A 188 -4.80 -9.77 -17.62
C ILE A 188 -3.51 -10.24 -18.31
N LYS A 189 -3.61 -10.80 -19.55
CA LYS A 189 -2.44 -11.22 -20.34
C LYS A 189 -1.48 -10.08 -20.70
N SER A 190 -1.93 -8.83 -20.63
CA SER A 190 -1.16 -7.72 -21.22
C SER A 190 -0.39 -6.80 -20.23
N GLY A 191 -0.32 -7.12 -18.95
CA GLY A 191 0.43 -6.26 -18.01
C GLY A 191 0.31 -6.69 -16.55
N LEU A 192 -0.90 -6.97 -16.05
CA LEU A 192 -1.12 -7.35 -14.65
C LEU A 192 -0.43 -8.66 -14.26
N MET A 193 -0.27 -9.59 -15.23
CA MET A 193 0.44 -10.86 -14.99
C MET A 193 1.93 -10.65 -14.74
N GLU A 194 2.54 -9.67 -15.40
CA GLU A 194 3.98 -9.40 -15.29
C GLU A 194 4.34 -8.77 -13.94
N ILE A 195 3.41 -8.01 -13.36
CA ILE A 195 3.64 -7.30 -12.10
C ILE A 195 3.18 -8.09 -10.88
N ALA A 196 2.32 -9.10 -11.02
CA ALA A 196 1.72 -9.83 -9.92
C ALA A 196 2.71 -10.79 -9.24
N GLN A 197 2.83 -10.72 -7.91
CA GLN A 197 3.44 -11.74 -7.09
C GLN A 197 2.39 -12.58 -6.35
N GLY A 198 1.13 -12.16 -6.36
CA GLY A 198 0.00 -12.90 -5.84
C GLY A 198 -1.31 -12.46 -6.47
N PHE A 199 -2.24 -13.39 -6.62
CA PHE A 199 -3.59 -13.10 -7.04
C PHE A 199 -4.58 -13.37 -5.91
N VAL A 200 -5.57 -12.50 -5.80
CA VAL A 200 -6.72 -12.69 -4.91
C VAL A 200 -7.98 -12.72 -5.76
N VAL A 201 -8.69 -13.84 -5.75
CA VAL A 201 -10.05 -13.95 -6.25
C VAL A 201 -10.98 -13.61 -5.09
N ASN A 202 -11.40 -12.35 -5.04
CA ASN A 202 -12.31 -11.85 -4.02
C ASN A 202 -13.76 -12.13 -4.39
N LYS A 203 -14.68 -12.01 -3.44
CA LYS A 203 -16.10 -12.40 -3.59
C LYS A 203 -16.23 -13.86 -4.04
N ALA A 204 -15.41 -14.73 -3.43
CA ALA A 204 -15.32 -16.13 -3.80
C ALA A 204 -16.55 -16.96 -3.40
N ASP A 205 -17.54 -16.35 -2.75
CA ASP A 205 -18.87 -16.89 -2.50
C ASP A 205 -19.81 -16.80 -3.71
N ARG A 206 -19.40 -16.09 -4.77
CA ARG A 206 -20.17 -15.97 -5.99
C ARG A 206 -20.02 -17.19 -6.91
N GLU A 207 -21.06 -17.42 -7.72
CA GLU A 207 -21.04 -18.49 -8.71
C GLU A 207 -19.86 -18.37 -9.67
N GLY A 208 -19.24 -19.49 -10.02
CA GLY A 208 -18.10 -19.53 -10.94
C GLY A 208 -16.75 -19.22 -10.31
N ALA A 209 -16.67 -18.82 -9.03
CA ALA A 209 -15.42 -18.41 -8.38
C ALA A 209 -14.34 -19.51 -8.40
N ASP A 210 -14.73 -20.78 -8.20
CA ASP A 210 -13.80 -21.91 -8.23
C ASP A 210 -13.26 -22.17 -9.64
N THR A 211 -14.14 -22.09 -10.64
CA THR A 211 -13.75 -22.23 -12.04
C THR A 211 -12.79 -21.12 -12.45
N PHE A 212 -13.09 -19.88 -12.08
CA PHE A 212 -12.25 -18.72 -12.34
C PHE A 212 -10.87 -18.88 -11.68
N ALA A 213 -10.81 -19.20 -10.39
CA ALA A 213 -9.57 -19.40 -9.66
C ALA A 213 -8.72 -20.53 -10.25
N ASN A 214 -9.34 -21.63 -10.68
CA ASN A 214 -8.65 -22.74 -11.32
C ASN A 214 -8.10 -22.38 -12.70
N ASN A 215 -8.85 -21.61 -13.49
CA ASN A 215 -8.38 -21.11 -14.79
C ASN A 215 -7.21 -20.13 -14.62
N LEU A 216 -7.27 -19.25 -13.62
CA LEU A 216 -6.19 -18.33 -13.29
C LEU A 216 -4.91 -19.10 -12.87
N LYS A 217 -5.03 -20.13 -12.04
CA LYS A 217 -3.91 -21.00 -11.66
C LYS A 217 -3.28 -21.68 -12.87
N LYS A 218 -4.09 -22.21 -13.80
CA LYS A 218 -3.59 -22.82 -15.05
C LYS A 218 -2.83 -21.80 -15.89
N LEU A 219 -3.36 -20.57 -16.03
CA LEU A 219 -2.73 -19.51 -16.78
C LEU A 219 -1.36 -19.13 -16.19
N VAL A 220 -1.28 -18.94 -14.88
CA VAL A 220 -0.03 -18.67 -14.15
C VAL A 220 0.99 -19.79 -14.36
N HIS A 221 0.55 -21.04 -14.26
CA HIS A 221 1.44 -22.20 -14.43
C HIS A 221 1.98 -22.32 -15.85
N GLN A 222 1.19 -21.96 -16.87
CA GLN A 222 1.64 -21.95 -18.29
C GLN A 222 2.78 -20.96 -18.54
N GLN A 223 2.89 -19.90 -17.71
CA GLN A 223 3.96 -18.92 -17.80
C GLN A 223 5.22 -19.30 -16.99
N HIS A 224 5.30 -20.54 -16.51
CA HIS A 224 6.39 -21.06 -15.66
C HIS A 224 6.61 -20.26 -14.37
N GLN A 225 5.58 -19.54 -13.90
CA GLN A 225 5.62 -18.77 -12.67
C GLN A 225 4.90 -19.49 -11.53
N VAL A 226 5.45 -19.40 -10.32
CA VAL A 226 4.84 -19.94 -9.10
C VAL A 226 4.22 -18.78 -8.33
N ILE A 227 3.08 -18.25 -8.83
CA ILE A 227 2.35 -17.18 -8.18
C ILE A 227 1.16 -17.76 -7.42
N PRO A 228 1.02 -17.49 -6.11
CA PRO A 228 -0.11 -17.99 -5.34
C PRO A 228 -1.43 -17.31 -5.75
N VAL A 229 -2.51 -18.10 -5.72
CA VAL A 229 -3.88 -17.63 -5.96
C VAL A 229 -4.71 -17.89 -4.71
N PHE A 230 -5.13 -16.84 -4.04
CA PHE A 230 -5.98 -16.88 -2.85
C PHE A 230 -7.44 -16.67 -3.24
N LYS A 231 -8.35 -17.34 -2.53
CA LYS A 231 -9.79 -17.06 -2.59
C LYS A 231 -10.19 -16.38 -1.30
N THR A 232 -10.92 -15.27 -1.40
CA THR A 232 -11.37 -14.48 -0.25
C THR A 232 -12.83 -14.06 -0.40
N VAL A 233 -13.52 -13.95 0.73
CA VAL A 233 -14.79 -13.23 0.87
C VAL A 233 -14.53 -12.14 1.91
N ALA A 234 -14.03 -11.00 1.44
CA ALA A 234 -13.42 -9.99 2.29
C ALA A 234 -14.40 -9.36 3.30
N ASP A 235 -15.66 -9.20 2.94
CA ASP A 235 -16.73 -8.70 3.82
C ASP A 235 -17.11 -9.69 4.94
N LYS A 236 -16.79 -10.99 4.76
CA LYS A 236 -16.97 -12.05 5.76
C LYS A 236 -15.67 -12.47 6.46
N ASN A 237 -14.54 -11.83 6.14
CA ASN A 237 -13.20 -12.20 6.61
C ASN A 237 -12.76 -13.63 6.25
N GLU A 238 -13.36 -14.26 5.24
CA GLU A 238 -12.99 -15.60 4.81
C GLU A 238 -11.75 -15.58 3.90
N GLY A 239 -10.82 -16.52 4.14
CA GLY A 239 -9.59 -16.65 3.37
C GLY A 239 -8.50 -15.60 3.69
N ILE A 240 -8.76 -14.67 4.62
CA ILE A 240 -7.87 -13.55 4.97
C ILE A 240 -6.62 -14.05 5.73
N ASP A 241 -6.74 -15.05 6.61
CA ASP A 241 -5.61 -15.55 7.41
C ASP A 241 -4.46 -16.02 6.52
N LYS A 242 -4.75 -16.89 5.55
CA LYS A 242 -3.74 -17.42 4.61
C LYS A 242 -3.08 -16.33 3.78
N LEU A 243 -3.85 -15.32 3.39
CA LEU A 243 -3.33 -14.17 2.67
C LEU A 243 -2.40 -13.36 3.57
N CYS A 244 -2.80 -13.03 4.79
CA CYS A 244 -1.98 -12.28 5.74
C CYS A 244 -0.68 -13.01 6.08
N ASP A 245 -0.72 -14.33 6.30
CA ASP A 245 0.46 -15.14 6.56
C ASP A 245 1.46 -15.07 5.38
N TRP A 246 0.95 -15.01 4.15
CA TRP A 246 1.80 -14.87 2.96
C TRP A 246 2.33 -13.44 2.79
N LEU A 247 1.51 -12.42 3.07
CA LEU A 247 1.92 -11.00 2.99
C LEU A 247 3.07 -10.69 3.93
N LEU A 248 3.04 -11.22 5.15
CA LEU A 248 4.04 -11.00 6.18
C LEU A 248 5.35 -11.79 5.97
N LYS A 249 5.39 -12.75 5.04
CA LYS A 249 6.65 -13.47 4.74
C LYS A 249 7.66 -12.51 4.11
N PRO A 250 8.90 -12.50 4.59
CA PRO A 250 9.95 -11.71 3.96
C PRO A 250 10.09 -12.03 2.47
N VAL A 251 10.37 -11.00 1.68
CA VAL A 251 10.80 -11.17 0.28
C VAL A 251 12.31 -11.03 0.27
N ALA A 252 12.99 -11.90 -0.47
CA ALA A 252 14.41 -11.69 -0.75
C ALA A 252 14.54 -10.31 -1.41
N ALA A 253 15.40 -9.46 -0.84
CA ALA A 253 15.58 -8.09 -1.31
C ALA A 253 16.07 -8.12 -2.77
N ASP A 254 15.16 -8.00 -3.71
CA ASP A 254 15.49 -7.77 -5.12
C ASP A 254 15.59 -6.25 -5.33
N ASN A 255 16.80 -5.72 -5.11
CA ASN A 255 17.09 -4.30 -5.29
C ASN A 255 16.94 -3.84 -6.76
N SER A 256 16.70 -4.75 -7.70
CA SER A 256 16.58 -4.45 -9.13
C SER A 256 15.33 -3.64 -9.46
N ARG A 257 14.23 -3.80 -8.69
CA ARG A 257 12.96 -3.10 -8.97
C ARG A 257 12.97 -1.63 -8.57
N ARG A 258 13.63 -1.28 -7.46
CA ARG A 258 13.79 0.13 -7.02
C ARG A 258 14.68 0.94 -7.99
N SER A 259 15.69 0.33 -8.57
CA SER A 259 16.59 1.00 -9.51
C SER A 259 15.91 1.36 -10.84
N PHE A 260 14.83 0.65 -11.21
CA PHE A 260 14.08 0.90 -12.45
C PHE A 260 13.23 2.17 -12.41
N LEU A 261 12.81 2.62 -11.23
CA LEU A 261 12.01 3.85 -11.04
C LEU A 261 12.86 5.10 -10.77
N LEU A 262 14.16 4.91 -10.47
CA LEU A 262 15.09 6.00 -10.18
C LEU A 262 15.98 6.35 -11.40
N ALA A 263 15.86 5.61 -12.50
CA ALA A 263 16.52 5.85 -13.79
C ALA A 263 15.60 6.58 -14.76
#